data_6ac6009f61bb2aa29678000217c23710
#
_entry.id   6ac6009f61bb2aa29678000217c23710
#
_cell.length_a   1.000
_cell.length_b   1.000
_cell.length_c   1.000
_cell.angle_alpha   90.00
_cell.angle_beta   90.00
_cell.angle_gamma   90.00
#
_symmetry.space_group_name_H-M   'P 1'
#
loop_
_entity.id
_entity.type
_entity.pdbx_description
1 polymer ?
#
loop_
_entity_poly.entity_id
_entity_poly.type
_entity_poly.pdbx_seq_one_letter_code
_entity_poly.pdbx_strand_id
1 'polypeptide(L)'
;MRILFKLFGLIFRNLWRFLSFSRGVIANLLLIVLIVIIAGSWFGQEPLSLPDSAALLLKPSGKITETAPVTNPWQQLLQQEIEEIHNSPLQDILDVITAAAADPRIKLLVLDSSRLEQINLSQVMTIGTALEQFKKSGKKVIAIGDHFPQSHYLLAGFADEIILNPIGGIELTGFSRYRLYGRRALEKLKVNFNLFRVGEYKSALEPFFRDNMSEAARSDNQEWLDDLWHSATQRLLKNRPQLKLLELNDYVNNYARHLAINHGNAANTALSAGLVDRLLSRPQARDYIATLAGTDADDAHDFAKISWSDYSLQIKKSYQNPPTAAKIGIIVAGGEILPGRQPDTRIGAETLGRLLRRARRDPEIKALVLRIDSGGGSMTASEIIRQEILQFKESGKPVVISMGRLAASGAYWISADAEEIWAEATTLTGSIGIFGAWPTFEESLAEIGINSDGVSTNPNAGSRSLTRPLQPQQARALQLNVNQGYRRFLEIVAGGRRLSLSEVEKLAGGRVFSGRHAKELGLVDHLGSLRDAVSSAAARVGLNADDAIYLQNEKSTADFIGDIMKGRQGVFGTLLSHFLPKSCLTITQNLQNTETVFFHFKDPQNLYIHSLLGGVNR
;
A
#
# COMPACT_ATOMS: atom_id res chain seq x y z
N MET A 1 -22.09 -54.95 38.01
CA MET A 1 -21.24 -54.86 36.80
C MET A 1 -21.97 -55.13 35.49
N ARG A 2 -22.73 -56.24 35.30
CA ARG A 2 -23.44 -56.55 34.03
C ARG A 2 -24.50 -55.52 33.58
N ILE A 3 -25.20 -54.84 34.48
CA ILE A 3 -26.22 -53.84 34.18
C ILE A 3 -25.57 -52.54 33.68
N LEU A 4 -24.47 -52.10 34.27
CA LEU A 4 -23.70 -50.92 33.84
C LEU A 4 -23.15 -51.10 32.41
N PHE A 5 -22.62 -52.27 32.06
CA PHE A 5 -22.17 -52.60 30.71
C PHE A 5 -23.29 -52.58 29.66
N LYS A 6 -24.50 -53.03 30.01
CA LYS A 6 -25.67 -52.97 29.14
C LYS A 6 -26.14 -51.50 28.90
N LEU A 7 -26.12 -50.67 29.96
CA LEU A 7 -26.44 -49.25 29.85
C LEU A 7 -25.42 -48.50 28.98
N PHE A 8 -24.14 -48.75 29.20
CA PHE A 8 -23.07 -48.14 28.38
C PHE A 8 -23.16 -48.55 26.90
N GLY A 9 -23.44 -49.81 26.61
CA GLY A 9 -23.66 -50.31 25.24
C GLY A 9 -24.88 -49.67 24.57
N LEU A 10 -25.94 -49.40 25.33
CA LEU A 10 -27.16 -48.74 24.81
C LEU A 10 -26.90 -47.25 24.49
N ILE A 11 -26.20 -46.56 25.38
CA ILE A 11 -25.81 -45.14 25.18
C ILE A 11 -24.87 -45.02 23.98
N PHE A 12 -23.84 -45.88 23.91
CA PHE A 12 -22.89 -45.86 22.79
C PHE A 12 -23.54 -46.16 21.45
N ARG A 13 -24.49 -47.13 21.37
CA ARG A 13 -25.23 -47.44 20.16
C ARG A 13 -26.14 -46.31 19.73
N ASN A 14 -26.80 -45.62 20.67
CA ASN A 14 -27.65 -44.47 20.34
C ASN A 14 -26.83 -43.25 19.93
N LEU A 15 -25.69 -43.00 20.59
CA LEU A 15 -24.74 -41.95 20.19
C LEU A 15 -24.18 -42.21 18.78
N TRP A 16 -23.79 -43.46 18.50
CA TRP A 16 -23.31 -43.85 17.16
C TRP A 16 -24.39 -43.69 16.07
N ARG A 17 -25.64 -44.03 16.36
CA ARG A 17 -26.77 -43.81 15.44
C ARG A 17 -27.02 -42.33 15.23
N PHE A 18 -26.95 -41.51 16.26
CA PHE A 18 -27.09 -40.05 16.18
C PHE A 18 -25.95 -39.43 15.35
N LEU A 19 -24.71 -39.81 15.60
CA LEU A 19 -23.54 -39.34 14.82
C LEU A 19 -23.63 -39.77 13.36
N SER A 20 -24.07 -41.00 13.07
CA SER A 20 -24.23 -41.48 11.70
C SER A 20 -25.36 -40.78 10.97
N PHE A 21 -26.47 -40.48 11.65
CA PHE A 21 -27.57 -39.70 11.11
C PHE A 21 -27.15 -38.25 10.84
N SER A 22 -26.49 -37.60 11.81
CA SER A 22 -25.97 -36.23 11.68
C SER A 22 -25.00 -36.11 10.52
N ARG A 23 -24.08 -37.09 10.34
CA ARG A 23 -23.17 -37.15 9.21
C ARG A 23 -23.91 -37.22 7.87
N GLY A 24 -25.00 -38.03 7.79
CA GLY A 24 -25.82 -38.13 6.59
C GLY A 24 -26.54 -36.82 6.29
N VAL A 25 -27.11 -36.18 7.28
CA VAL A 25 -27.79 -34.87 7.14
C VAL A 25 -26.78 -33.79 6.67
N ILE A 26 -25.59 -33.72 7.29
CA ILE A 26 -24.56 -32.77 6.91
C ILE A 26 -24.08 -33.02 5.47
N ALA A 27 -23.83 -34.28 5.09
CA ALA A 27 -23.43 -34.64 3.74
C ALA A 27 -24.46 -34.26 2.68
N ASN A 28 -25.75 -34.49 2.96
CA ASN A 28 -26.85 -34.12 2.06
C ASN A 28 -27.04 -32.59 1.98
N LEU A 29 -26.87 -31.86 3.10
CA LEU A 29 -26.88 -30.40 3.11
C LEU A 29 -25.72 -29.83 2.27
N LEU A 30 -24.53 -30.36 2.42
CA LEU A 30 -23.36 -29.98 1.61
C LEU A 30 -23.59 -30.29 0.12
N LEU A 31 -24.23 -31.42 -0.20
CA LEU A 31 -24.55 -31.78 -1.58
C LEU A 31 -25.61 -30.82 -2.17
N ILE A 32 -26.63 -30.46 -1.40
CA ILE A 32 -27.67 -29.49 -1.82
C ILE A 32 -27.01 -28.11 -2.05
N VAL A 33 -26.17 -27.65 -1.12
CA VAL A 33 -25.43 -26.41 -1.27
C VAL A 33 -24.54 -26.44 -2.52
N LEU A 34 -23.86 -27.56 -2.77
CA LEU A 34 -23.05 -27.75 -3.98
C LEU A 34 -23.88 -27.69 -5.26
N ILE A 35 -25.08 -28.34 -5.27
CA ILE A 35 -25.99 -28.31 -6.41
C ILE A 35 -26.55 -26.89 -6.63
N VAL A 36 -26.89 -26.17 -5.57
CA VAL A 36 -27.37 -24.77 -5.64
C VAL A 36 -26.28 -23.87 -6.18
N ILE A 37 -25.02 -24.05 -5.74
CA ILE A 37 -23.86 -23.31 -6.27
C ILE A 37 -23.64 -23.59 -7.75
N ILE A 38 -23.67 -24.87 -8.17
CA ILE A 38 -23.52 -25.29 -9.57
C ILE A 38 -24.70 -24.76 -10.41
N ALA A 39 -25.91 -24.86 -9.94
CA ALA A 39 -27.10 -24.34 -10.61
C ALA A 39 -27.04 -22.80 -10.69
N GLY A 40 -26.68 -22.11 -9.61
CA GLY A 40 -26.52 -20.67 -9.59
C GLY A 40 -25.43 -20.18 -10.56
N SER A 41 -24.33 -20.92 -10.69
CA SER A 41 -23.27 -20.59 -11.67
C SER A 41 -23.70 -20.84 -13.13
N TRP A 42 -24.68 -21.72 -13.37
CA TRP A 42 -25.21 -22.00 -14.71
C TRP A 42 -26.33 -21.05 -15.12
N PHE A 43 -27.17 -20.62 -14.17
CA PHE A 43 -28.34 -19.77 -14.45
C PHE A 43 -28.07 -18.27 -14.13
N GLY A 44 -26.95 -17.91 -13.54
CA GLY A 44 -26.74 -16.62 -12.90
C GLY A 44 -25.89 -15.59 -13.64
N GLN A 45 -25.51 -15.80 -14.91
CA GLN A 45 -24.75 -14.79 -15.65
C GLN A 45 -25.44 -14.53 -17.00
N GLU A 46 -26.37 -13.60 -17.01
CA GLU A 46 -26.66 -12.87 -18.25
C GLU A 46 -25.35 -12.17 -18.66
N PRO A 47 -24.95 -12.27 -19.95
CA PRO A 47 -23.78 -11.53 -20.41
C PRO A 47 -24.10 -10.04 -20.21
N LEU A 48 -23.33 -9.36 -19.35
CA LEU A 48 -23.36 -7.91 -19.18
C LEU A 48 -23.23 -7.26 -20.56
N SER A 49 -24.35 -6.84 -21.15
CA SER A 49 -24.35 -6.13 -22.43
C SER A 49 -23.99 -4.68 -22.17
N LEU A 50 -22.90 -4.24 -22.77
CA LEU A 50 -22.56 -2.82 -22.75
C LEU A 50 -23.58 -2.05 -23.61
N PRO A 51 -24.25 -1.02 -23.09
CA PRO A 51 -25.11 -0.16 -23.91
C PRO A 51 -24.31 0.46 -25.08
N ASP A 52 -24.96 0.75 -26.20
CA ASP A 52 -24.32 1.40 -27.36
C ASP A 52 -23.79 2.81 -27.05
N SER A 53 -24.28 3.42 -25.99
CA SER A 53 -23.83 4.70 -25.44
C SER A 53 -23.93 4.67 -23.93
N ALA A 54 -22.80 4.85 -23.24
CA ALA A 54 -22.75 4.85 -21.78
C ALA A 54 -21.63 5.72 -21.23
N ALA A 55 -21.78 6.16 -19.96
CA ALA A 55 -20.68 6.66 -19.15
C ALA A 55 -19.95 5.50 -18.48
N LEU A 56 -18.62 5.54 -18.43
CA LEU A 56 -17.85 4.71 -17.52
C LEU A 56 -17.94 5.30 -16.11
N LEU A 57 -18.61 4.61 -15.19
CA LEU A 57 -18.65 5.02 -13.77
C LEU A 57 -17.43 4.46 -13.03
N LEU A 58 -16.41 5.29 -12.86
CA LEU A 58 -15.24 4.98 -12.05
C LEU A 58 -15.51 5.33 -10.58
N LYS A 59 -15.98 4.33 -9.83
CA LYS A 59 -16.31 4.44 -8.42
C LYS A 59 -15.50 3.44 -7.58
N PRO A 60 -14.20 3.71 -7.38
CA PRO A 60 -13.36 2.84 -6.57
C PRO A 60 -13.82 2.83 -5.12
N SER A 61 -13.59 1.72 -4.42
CA SER A 61 -13.97 1.52 -3.02
C SER A 61 -12.77 1.08 -2.17
N GLY A 62 -12.86 1.30 -0.86
CA GLY A 62 -11.83 0.92 0.10
C GLY A 62 -10.50 1.63 -0.16
N LYS A 63 -9.42 0.87 -0.13
CA LYS A 63 -8.06 1.37 -0.39
C LYS A 63 -7.63 1.04 -1.81
N ILE A 64 -6.89 1.96 -2.43
CA ILE A 64 -6.19 1.62 -3.68
C ILE A 64 -4.98 0.76 -3.33
N THR A 65 -4.93 -0.46 -3.89
CA THR A 65 -3.84 -1.42 -3.68
C THR A 65 -3.01 -1.58 -4.94
N GLU A 66 -1.72 -1.90 -4.79
CA GLU A 66 -0.83 -2.10 -5.95
C GLU A 66 -1.20 -3.35 -6.76
N THR A 67 -1.73 -4.39 -6.10
CA THR A 67 -2.20 -5.62 -6.75
C THR A 67 -3.53 -6.07 -6.18
N ALA A 68 -4.27 -6.83 -6.97
CA ALA A 68 -5.42 -7.57 -6.46
C ALA A 68 -4.94 -8.59 -5.40
N PRO A 69 -5.63 -8.71 -4.26
CA PRO A 69 -5.32 -9.76 -3.31
C PRO A 69 -5.51 -11.13 -3.96
N VAL A 70 -4.57 -12.06 -3.69
CA VAL A 70 -4.74 -13.45 -4.11
C VAL A 70 -5.87 -14.05 -3.29
N THR A 71 -7.08 -13.99 -3.82
CA THR A 71 -8.26 -14.58 -3.18
C THR A 71 -8.42 -16.03 -3.63
N ASN A 72 -8.68 -16.91 -2.68
CA ASN A 72 -9.05 -18.28 -2.97
C ASN A 72 -10.50 -18.30 -3.52
N PRO A 73 -10.85 -19.17 -4.49
CA PRO A 73 -12.22 -19.27 -5.03
C PRO A 73 -13.31 -19.42 -3.94
N TRP A 74 -13.00 -20.10 -2.85
CA TRP A 74 -13.88 -20.24 -1.69
C TRP A 74 -14.07 -18.94 -0.89
N GLN A 75 -13.07 -18.07 -0.82
CA GLN A 75 -13.18 -16.74 -0.21
C GLN A 75 -14.06 -15.83 -1.07
N GLN A 76 -13.93 -15.90 -2.38
CA GLN A 76 -14.79 -15.14 -3.29
C GLN A 76 -16.27 -15.51 -3.13
N LEU A 77 -16.58 -16.81 -2.97
CA LEU A 77 -17.95 -17.30 -2.75
C LEU A 77 -18.55 -16.84 -1.42
N LEU A 78 -17.74 -16.84 -0.34
CA LEU A 78 -18.19 -16.42 0.99
C LEU A 78 -18.26 -14.89 1.14
N GLN A 79 -17.51 -14.13 0.34
CA GLN A 79 -17.49 -12.67 0.36
C GLN A 79 -18.60 -12.02 -0.48
N GLN A 80 -19.25 -12.75 -1.39
CA GLN A 80 -20.34 -12.22 -2.21
C GLN A 80 -21.60 -11.81 -1.41
N GLU A 81 -21.79 -12.32 -0.19
CA GLU A 81 -22.97 -12.02 0.63
C GLU A 81 -22.79 -10.88 1.65
N ILE A 82 -21.56 -10.36 1.81
CA ILE A 82 -21.30 -9.26 2.74
C ILE A 82 -20.88 -8.06 1.89
N GLU A 83 -21.61 -6.96 1.98
CA GLU A 83 -21.20 -5.63 1.44
C GLU A 83 -19.91 -5.13 2.15
N GLU A 84 -18.85 -5.92 2.13
CA GLU A 84 -17.54 -5.45 2.55
C GLU A 84 -16.97 -4.53 1.49
N ILE A 85 -16.46 -3.39 1.94
CA ILE A 85 -15.72 -2.43 1.10
C ILE A 85 -14.51 -3.16 0.52
N HIS A 86 -14.62 -3.55 -0.74
CA HIS A 86 -13.52 -4.23 -1.45
C HIS A 86 -12.46 -3.20 -1.83
N ASN A 87 -11.20 -3.51 -1.58
CA ASN A 87 -10.10 -2.67 -2.06
C ASN A 87 -10.05 -2.67 -3.60
N SER A 88 -9.64 -1.54 -4.17
CA SER A 88 -9.58 -1.35 -5.62
C SER A 88 -8.13 -1.47 -6.10
N PRO A 89 -7.79 -2.47 -6.93
CA PRO A 89 -6.45 -2.60 -7.48
C PRO A 89 -6.15 -1.45 -8.45
N LEU A 90 -5.00 -0.79 -8.28
CA LEU A 90 -4.58 0.33 -9.11
C LEU A 90 -4.51 -0.06 -10.59
N GLN A 91 -3.93 -1.23 -10.90
CA GLN A 91 -3.77 -1.66 -12.29
C GLN A 91 -5.12 -1.89 -12.97
N ASP A 92 -6.10 -2.46 -12.29
CA ASP A 92 -7.44 -2.64 -12.85
C ASP A 92 -8.10 -1.30 -13.22
N ILE A 93 -7.90 -0.27 -12.38
CA ILE A 93 -8.37 1.10 -12.66
C ILE A 93 -7.67 1.66 -13.91
N LEU A 94 -6.36 1.51 -14.02
CA LEU A 94 -5.58 2.02 -15.16
C LEU A 94 -5.96 1.32 -16.46
N ASP A 95 -6.14 0.00 -16.44
CA ASP A 95 -6.54 -0.81 -17.60
C ASP A 95 -7.94 -0.41 -18.09
N VAL A 96 -8.88 -0.22 -17.15
CA VAL A 96 -10.25 0.24 -17.45
C VAL A 96 -10.23 1.63 -18.10
N ILE A 97 -9.49 2.59 -17.56
CA ILE A 97 -9.38 3.94 -18.13
C ILE A 97 -8.78 3.88 -19.53
N THR A 98 -7.73 3.08 -19.71
CA THR A 98 -7.02 2.94 -20.99
C THR A 98 -7.93 2.31 -22.06
N ALA A 99 -8.62 1.22 -21.73
CA ALA A 99 -9.53 0.54 -22.66
C ALA A 99 -10.75 1.43 -23.01
N ALA A 100 -11.32 2.11 -22.02
CA ALA A 100 -12.44 3.01 -22.23
C ALA A 100 -12.11 4.22 -23.14
N ALA A 101 -10.85 4.66 -23.15
CA ALA A 101 -10.42 5.72 -24.08
C ALA A 101 -10.61 5.31 -25.56
N ALA A 102 -10.36 4.03 -25.88
CA ALA A 102 -10.48 3.50 -27.23
C ALA A 102 -11.90 2.97 -27.58
N ASP A 103 -12.75 2.68 -26.59
CA ASP A 103 -14.08 2.09 -26.80
C ASP A 103 -15.10 3.17 -27.26
N PRO A 104 -15.65 3.12 -28.50
CA PRO A 104 -16.57 4.14 -29.01
C PRO A 104 -17.92 4.19 -28.27
N ARG A 105 -18.28 3.14 -27.54
CA ARG A 105 -19.51 3.05 -26.74
C ARG A 105 -19.42 3.90 -25.48
N ILE A 106 -18.21 4.09 -24.95
CA ILE A 106 -17.98 4.96 -23.79
C ILE A 106 -17.92 6.41 -24.27
N LYS A 107 -18.84 7.25 -23.83
CA LYS A 107 -18.95 8.67 -24.22
C LYS A 107 -18.19 9.61 -23.29
N LEU A 108 -18.17 9.30 -22.01
CA LEU A 108 -17.45 10.07 -20.98
C LEU A 108 -17.11 9.16 -19.78
N LEU A 109 -16.27 9.68 -18.88
CA LEU A 109 -15.95 9.04 -17.61
C LEU A 109 -16.51 9.87 -16.46
N VAL A 110 -17.25 9.22 -15.56
CA VAL A 110 -17.72 9.81 -14.30
C VAL A 110 -16.86 9.27 -13.17
N LEU A 111 -16.14 10.17 -12.50
CA LEU A 111 -15.33 9.86 -11.32
C LEU A 111 -16.13 10.12 -10.06
N ASP A 112 -16.44 9.07 -9.30
CA ASP A 112 -17.09 9.13 -8.00
C ASP A 112 -16.19 8.50 -6.93
N SER A 113 -15.52 9.31 -6.12
CA SER A 113 -14.63 8.87 -5.05
C SER A 113 -15.33 8.65 -3.69
N SER A 114 -16.66 8.65 -3.64
CA SER A 114 -17.42 8.59 -2.39
C SER A 114 -17.25 7.31 -1.58
N ARG A 115 -16.85 6.19 -2.21
CA ARG A 115 -16.57 4.90 -1.55
C ARG A 115 -15.08 4.67 -1.29
N LEU A 116 -14.24 5.59 -1.74
CA LEU A 116 -12.80 5.49 -1.56
C LEU A 116 -12.43 5.89 -0.13
N GLU A 117 -11.74 5.00 0.60
CA GLU A 117 -11.30 5.28 1.97
C GLU A 117 -9.89 5.88 2.00
N GLN A 118 -9.00 5.38 1.14
CA GLN A 118 -7.61 5.78 1.16
C GLN A 118 -6.98 5.71 -0.24
N ILE A 119 -6.39 6.84 -0.63
CA ILE A 119 -5.54 6.96 -1.81
C ILE A 119 -4.31 7.82 -1.44
N ASN A 120 -3.12 7.40 -1.82
CA ASN A 120 -1.91 8.18 -1.61
C ASN A 120 -1.61 9.09 -2.82
N LEU A 121 -0.75 10.09 -2.60
CA LEU A 121 -0.45 11.10 -3.62
C LEU A 121 0.15 10.52 -4.90
N SER A 122 1.03 9.51 -4.81
CA SER A 122 1.58 8.86 -6.01
C SER A 122 0.51 8.14 -6.82
N GLN A 123 -0.46 7.50 -6.17
CA GLN A 123 -1.62 6.88 -6.84
C GLN A 123 -2.53 7.93 -7.47
N VAL A 124 -2.75 9.07 -6.80
CA VAL A 124 -3.47 10.23 -7.38
C VAL A 124 -2.78 10.68 -8.66
N MET A 125 -1.45 10.82 -8.67
CA MET A 125 -0.70 11.24 -9.85
C MET A 125 -0.76 10.20 -10.97
N THR A 126 -0.65 8.91 -10.64
CA THR A 126 -0.72 7.81 -11.62
C THR A 126 -2.10 7.73 -12.27
N ILE A 127 -3.19 7.71 -11.47
CA ILE A 127 -4.56 7.70 -12.01
C ILE A 127 -4.84 9.00 -12.77
N GLY A 128 -4.40 10.13 -12.24
CA GLY A 128 -4.54 11.43 -12.90
C GLY A 128 -3.87 11.46 -14.28
N THR A 129 -2.69 10.86 -14.41
CA THR A 129 -2.01 10.73 -15.71
C THR A 129 -2.84 9.87 -16.69
N ALA A 130 -3.45 8.78 -16.22
CA ALA A 130 -4.34 7.97 -17.04
C ALA A 130 -5.59 8.76 -17.48
N LEU A 131 -6.18 9.57 -16.59
CA LEU A 131 -7.30 10.46 -16.92
C LEU A 131 -6.90 11.54 -17.94
N GLU A 132 -5.69 12.13 -17.84
CA GLU A 132 -5.17 13.05 -18.87
C GLU A 132 -5.04 12.37 -20.24
N GLN A 133 -4.60 11.09 -20.28
CA GLN A 133 -4.54 10.33 -21.53
C GLN A 133 -5.95 10.02 -22.07
N PHE A 134 -6.88 9.65 -21.19
CA PHE A 134 -8.28 9.43 -21.56
C PHE A 134 -8.87 10.68 -22.23
N LYS A 135 -8.64 11.88 -21.68
CA LYS A 135 -9.11 13.14 -22.26
C LYS A 135 -8.56 13.41 -23.67
N LYS A 136 -7.37 12.90 -24.03
CA LYS A 136 -6.82 13.02 -25.39
C LYS A 136 -7.64 12.26 -26.44
N SER A 137 -8.49 11.31 -26.04
CA SER A 137 -9.45 10.65 -26.95
C SER A 137 -10.64 11.55 -27.32
N GLY A 138 -10.71 12.79 -26.81
CA GLY A 138 -11.82 13.73 -27.01
C GLY A 138 -13.00 13.52 -26.06
N LYS A 139 -12.92 12.55 -25.14
CA LYS A 139 -13.98 12.24 -24.17
C LYS A 139 -13.76 13.00 -22.87
N LYS A 140 -14.87 13.47 -22.28
CA LYS A 140 -14.83 14.24 -21.02
C LYS A 140 -14.68 13.35 -19.79
N VAL A 141 -14.06 13.92 -18.76
CA VAL A 141 -14.04 13.38 -17.38
C VAL A 141 -14.83 14.33 -16.50
N ILE A 142 -15.85 13.82 -15.81
CA ILE A 142 -16.68 14.57 -14.86
C ILE A 142 -16.48 13.97 -13.47
N ALA A 143 -16.03 14.74 -12.50
CA ALA A 143 -15.95 14.33 -11.10
C ALA A 143 -17.21 14.78 -10.36
N ILE A 144 -17.79 13.87 -9.58
CA ILE A 144 -18.98 14.15 -8.75
C ILE A 144 -18.69 13.80 -7.29
N GLY A 145 -19.21 14.61 -6.37
CA GLY A 145 -19.05 14.32 -4.94
C GLY A 145 -19.95 15.17 -4.05
N ASP A 146 -20.30 14.61 -2.89
CA ASP A 146 -20.96 15.38 -1.84
C ASP A 146 -19.95 16.15 -0.99
N HIS A 147 -18.73 15.63 -0.86
CA HIS A 147 -17.62 16.20 -0.12
C HIS A 147 -16.31 15.63 -0.68
N PHE A 148 -15.28 16.46 -0.77
CA PHE A 148 -13.97 16.05 -1.24
C PHE A 148 -12.91 16.25 -0.15
N PRO A 149 -12.45 15.18 0.53
CA PRO A 149 -11.19 15.20 1.26
C PRO A 149 -10.03 15.58 0.34
N GLN A 150 -8.94 16.10 0.87
CA GLN A 150 -7.82 16.63 0.07
C GLN A 150 -7.33 15.70 -1.05
N SER A 151 -7.06 14.42 -0.73
CA SER A 151 -6.58 13.47 -1.73
C SER A 151 -7.62 13.17 -2.82
N HIS A 152 -8.91 13.17 -2.46
CA HIS A 152 -10.02 13.00 -3.41
C HIS A 152 -10.19 14.24 -4.29
N TYR A 153 -10.03 15.44 -3.72
CA TYR A 153 -10.05 16.68 -4.48
C TYR A 153 -8.88 16.77 -5.47
N LEU A 154 -7.67 16.40 -5.02
CA LEU A 154 -6.51 16.36 -5.91
C LEU A 154 -6.71 15.37 -7.08
N LEU A 155 -7.42 14.25 -6.86
CA LEU A 155 -7.80 13.34 -7.92
C LEU A 155 -8.89 13.93 -8.83
N ALA A 156 -9.94 14.53 -8.24
CA ALA A 156 -11.00 15.21 -8.97
C ALA A 156 -10.48 16.38 -9.82
N GLY A 157 -9.38 17.01 -9.39
CA GLY A 157 -8.71 18.09 -10.11
C GLY A 157 -8.20 17.71 -11.51
N PHE A 158 -8.12 16.42 -11.87
CA PHE A 158 -7.82 15.96 -13.22
C PHE A 158 -9.05 15.91 -14.14
N ALA A 159 -10.26 16.08 -13.60
CA ALA A 159 -11.49 16.12 -14.39
C ALA A 159 -11.61 17.43 -15.19
N ASP A 160 -12.38 17.40 -16.27
CA ASP A 160 -12.75 18.59 -17.04
C ASP A 160 -13.80 19.42 -16.29
N GLU A 161 -14.64 18.76 -15.48
CA GLU A 161 -15.71 19.38 -14.72
C GLU A 161 -15.85 18.72 -13.36
N ILE A 162 -15.94 19.51 -12.28
CA ILE A 162 -16.13 19.05 -10.91
C ILE A 162 -17.50 19.54 -10.41
N ILE A 163 -18.37 18.59 -10.07
CA ILE A 163 -19.72 18.84 -9.55
C ILE A 163 -19.73 18.53 -8.06
N LEU A 164 -20.03 19.54 -7.23
CA LEU A 164 -20.13 19.43 -5.80
C LEU A 164 -21.58 19.55 -5.34
N ASN A 165 -21.97 18.77 -4.34
CA ASN A 165 -23.28 18.93 -3.69
C ASN A 165 -23.40 20.33 -3.04
N PRO A 166 -24.54 21.03 -3.13
CA PRO A 166 -24.74 22.38 -2.58
C PRO A 166 -24.51 22.51 -1.07
N ILE A 167 -24.57 21.41 -0.31
CA ILE A 167 -24.25 21.38 1.13
C ILE A 167 -22.88 20.77 1.43
N GLY A 168 -22.11 20.48 0.38
CA GLY A 168 -20.80 19.85 0.47
C GLY A 168 -19.66 20.83 0.76
N GLY A 169 -18.44 20.35 0.60
CA GLY A 169 -17.23 21.14 0.79
C GLY A 169 -15.99 20.44 0.30
N ILE A 170 -14.89 21.19 0.26
CA ILE A 170 -13.56 20.69 -0.07
C ILE A 170 -12.65 20.88 1.13
N GLU A 171 -11.98 19.82 1.56
CA GLU A 171 -10.87 19.91 2.51
C GLU A 171 -9.56 20.05 1.72
N LEU A 172 -8.94 21.19 1.79
CA LEU A 172 -7.64 21.45 1.19
C LEU A 172 -6.78 22.20 2.21
N THR A 173 -5.89 21.47 2.88
CA THR A 173 -5.15 21.95 4.07
C THR A 173 -3.63 21.90 3.91
N GLY A 174 -3.14 21.36 2.78
CA GLY A 174 -1.72 21.11 2.60
C GLY A 174 -1.27 19.78 3.23
N PHE A 175 0.04 19.53 3.21
CA PHE A 175 0.62 18.33 3.80
C PHE A 175 1.29 18.65 5.12
N SER A 176 1.22 17.72 6.06
CA SER A 176 1.83 17.88 7.38
C SER A 176 2.42 16.58 7.90
N ARG A 177 3.36 16.66 8.81
CA ARG A 177 3.91 15.52 9.51
C ARG A 177 4.06 15.82 11.00
N TYR A 178 3.18 15.24 11.80
CA TYR A 178 3.25 15.28 13.26
C TYR A 178 3.53 13.88 13.81
N ARG A 179 4.31 13.80 14.88
CA ARG A 179 4.65 12.54 15.58
C ARG A 179 4.53 12.74 17.07
N LEU A 180 4.14 11.69 17.77
CA LEU A 180 4.21 11.66 19.23
C LEU A 180 5.64 11.36 19.68
N TYR A 181 6.10 12.04 20.71
CA TYR A 181 7.42 11.87 21.32
C TYR A 181 7.25 11.35 22.75
N GLY A 182 7.81 10.19 23.04
CA GLY A 182 7.57 9.43 24.25
C GLY A 182 8.76 9.33 25.20
N ARG A 183 9.84 10.12 25.02
CA ARG A 183 11.03 10.04 25.90
C ARG A 183 10.66 10.10 27.38
N ARG A 184 9.89 11.11 27.78
CA ARG A 184 9.48 11.26 29.19
C ARG A 184 8.58 10.13 29.69
N ALA A 185 7.80 9.51 28.82
CA ALA A 185 7.00 8.33 29.17
C ALA A 185 7.92 7.13 29.44
N LEU A 186 8.92 6.90 28.58
CA LEU A 186 9.90 5.84 28.77
C LEU A 186 10.73 6.06 30.04
N GLU A 187 11.14 7.31 30.32
CA GLU A 187 11.83 7.67 31.58
C GLU A 187 10.96 7.38 32.81
N LYS A 188 9.66 7.72 32.80
CA LYS A 188 8.72 7.39 33.89
C LYS A 188 8.52 5.89 34.05
N LEU A 189 8.54 5.13 32.96
CA LEU A 189 8.45 3.68 32.97
C LEU A 189 9.80 3.02 33.26
N LYS A 190 10.86 3.82 33.45
CA LYS A 190 12.24 3.34 33.67
C LYS A 190 12.72 2.36 32.60
N VAL A 191 12.34 2.62 31.35
CA VAL A 191 12.81 1.88 30.18
C VAL A 191 14.07 2.54 29.65
N ASN A 192 15.19 1.82 29.66
CA ASN A 192 16.43 2.27 29.08
C ASN A 192 16.44 2.00 27.57
N PHE A 193 16.50 3.06 26.75
CA PHE A 193 16.47 2.94 25.29
C PHE A 193 17.86 3.23 24.72
N ASN A 194 18.65 2.19 24.44
CA ASN A 194 19.98 2.31 23.88
C ASN A 194 19.89 2.44 22.37
N LEU A 195 20.35 3.56 21.83
CA LEU A 195 20.31 3.91 20.41
C LEU A 195 21.72 3.95 19.82
N PHE A 196 21.88 3.30 18.66
CA PHE A 196 23.07 3.30 17.83
C PHE A 196 22.67 3.80 16.45
N ARG A 197 23.25 4.88 15.95
CA ARG A 197 22.91 5.41 14.63
C ARG A 197 24.09 6.07 13.95
N VAL A 198 24.03 6.15 12.63
CA VAL A 198 24.86 6.99 11.78
C VAL A 198 23.94 7.78 10.85
N GLY A 199 24.22 9.07 10.78
CA GLY A 199 23.46 10.03 9.99
C GLY A 199 22.60 10.95 10.82
N GLU A 200 22.78 12.25 10.61
CA GLU A 200 22.12 13.32 11.36
C GLU A 200 20.60 13.35 11.09
N TYR A 201 20.21 13.05 9.85
CA TYR A 201 18.82 13.05 9.37
C TYR A 201 18.09 11.73 9.64
N LYS A 202 18.77 10.70 10.17
CA LYS A 202 18.11 9.42 10.50
C LYS A 202 17.25 9.55 11.75
N SER A 203 16.09 10.18 11.60
CA SER A 203 15.20 10.62 12.67
C SER A 203 14.13 9.58 13.07
N ALA A 204 14.17 8.37 12.49
CA ALA A 204 13.15 7.33 12.71
C ALA A 204 12.89 7.08 14.22
N LEU A 205 13.95 6.99 15.03
CA LEU A 205 13.86 6.69 16.46
C LEU A 205 13.79 7.91 17.38
N GLU A 206 13.80 9.14 16.88
CA GLU A 206 13.70 10.35 17.72
C GLU A 206 12.53 10.34 18.72
N PRO A 207 11.35 9.79 18.39
CA PRO A 207 10.25 9.68 19.34
C PRO A 207 10.56 8.94 20.64
N PHE A 208 11.57 8.09 20.64
CA PHE A 208 11.92 7.30 21.83
C PHE A 208 12.94 8.00 22.74
N PHE A 209 13.72 8.97 22.24
CA PHE A 209 14.80 9.62 23.01
C PHE A 209 14.76 11.15 22.98
N ARG A 210 13.75 11.74 22.33
CA ARG A 210 13.54 13.19 22.30
C ARG A 210 12.11 13.54 22.73
N ASP A 211 11.90 14.80 23.05
CA ASP A 211 10.57 15.37 23.32
C ASP A 211 9.99 16.12 22.11
N ASN A 212 10.82 16.35 21.09
CA ASN A 212 10.46 17.07 19.88
C ASN A 212 11.34 16.62 18.70
N MET A 213 10.99 17.06 17.52
CA MET A 213 11.77 16.86 16.29
C MET A 213 13.09 17.63 16.38
N SER A 214 14.21 17.03 15.97
CA SER A 214 15.49 17.73 15.84
C SER A 214 15.41 18.78 14.73
N GLU A 215 16.33 19.75 14.75
CA GLU A 215 16.45 20.78 13.71
C GLU A 215 16.71 20.14 12.33
N ALA A 216 17.64 19.19 12.25
CA ALA A 216 17.94 18.46 11.03
C ALA A 216 16.72 17.71 10.50
N ALA A 217 15.99 17.00 11.37
CA ALA A 217 14.78 16.30 10.97
C ALA A 217 13.67 17.26 10.57
N ARG A 218 13.56 18.44 11.21
CA ARG A 218 12.59 19.46 10.85
C ARG A 218 12.87 20.03 9.46
N SER A 219 14.11 20.39 9.18
CA SER A 219 14.53 20.91 7.87
C SER A 219 14.30 19.88 6.77
N ASP A 220 14.73 18.64 6.96
CA ASP A 220 14.55 17.54 6.01
C ASP A 220 13.06 17.26 5.74
N ASN A 221 12.24 17.22 6.80
CA ASN A 221 10.79 17.00 6.63
C ASN A 221 10.10 18.18 5.93
N GLN A 222 10.51 19.41 6.20
CA GLN A 222 9.94 20.59 5.53
C GLN A 222 10.26 20.56 4.03
N GLU A 223 11.51 20.26 3.66
CA GLU A 223 11.97 20.22 2.27
C GLU A 223 11.12 19.26 1.41
N TRP A 224 10.97 18.00 1.83
CA TRP A 224 10.17 17.07 1.03
C TRP A 224 8.65 17.31 1.13
N LEU A 225 8.13 17.88 2.22
CA LEU A 225 6.71 18.29 2.31
C LEU A 225 6.41 19.42 1.32
N ASP A 226 7.28 20.43 1.26
CA ASP A 226 7.16 21.53 0.30
C ASP A 226 7.22 21.03 -1.14
N ASP A 227 8.09 20.06 -1.40
CA ASP A 227 8.25 19.43 -2.70
C ASP A 227 7.03 18.63 -3.15
N LEU A 228 6.43 17.87 -2.21
CA LEU A 228 5.16 17.18 -2.47
C LEU A 228 4.02 18.17 -2.74
N TRP A 229 3.93 19.25 -1.94
CA TRP A 229 2.91 20.27 -2.13
C TRP A 229 3.09 20.99 -3.47
N HIS A 230 4.31 21.36 -3.79
CA HIS A 230 4.64 21.93 -5.10
C HIS A 230 4.21 21.01 -6.24
N SER A 231 4.58 19.74 -6.20
CA SER A 231 4.23 18.76 -7.24
C SER A 231 2.71 18.58 -7.39
N ALA A 232 1.97 18.52 -6.26
CA ALA A 232 0.52 18.38 -6.27
C ALA A 232 -0.16 19.63 -6.84
N THR A 233 0.25 20.83 -6.39
CA THR A 233 -0.34 22.09 -6.83
C THR A 233 -0.02 22.38 -8.29
N GLN A 234 1.18 22.11 -8.78
CA GLN A 234 1.53 22.27 -10.19
C GLN A 234 0.65 21.40 -11.11
N ARG A 235 0.38 20.16 -10.71
CA ARG A 235 -0.53 19.28 -11.47
C ARG A 235 -1.97 19.77 -11.41
N LEU A 236 -2.43 20.22 -10.27
CA LEU A 236 -3.78 20.80 -10.13
C LEU A 236 -3.94 22.02 -11.02
N LEU A 237 -3.01 22.99 -10.97
CA LEU A 237 -3.06 24.21 -11.78
C LEU A 237 -2.98 23.94 -13.27
N LYS A 238 -2.20 22.93 -13.69
CA LYS A 238 -2.14 22.51 -15.10
C LYS A 238 -3.49 22.02 -15.61
N ASN A 239 -4.25 21.28 -14.80
CA ASN A 239 -5.55 20.74 -15.18
C ASN A 239 -6.72 21.70 -14.90
N ARG A 240 -6.50 22.71 -14.06
CA ARG A 240 -7.47 23.74 -13.66
C ARG A 240 -6.89 25.14 -13.95
N PRO A 241 -6.79 25.53 -15.23
CA PRO A 241 -6.09 26.75 -15.63
C PRO A 241 -6.75 28.04 -15.12
N GLN A 242 -8.01 27.98 -14.67
CA GLN A 242 -8.69 29.10 -14.01
C GLN A 242 -8.14 29.40 -12.62
N LEU A 243 -7.45 28.42 -11.97
CA LEU A 243 -6.82 28.62 -10.66
C LEU A 243 -5.45 29.28 -10.80
N LYS A 244 -5.11 30.14 -9.84
CA LYS A 244 -3.77 30.68 -9.70
C LYS A 244 -3.16 30.26 -8.36
N LEU A 245 -1.84 30.01 -8.35
CA LEU A 245 -1.13 29.51 -7.17
C LEU A 245 -1.31 30.43 -5.95
N LEU A 246 -1.28 31.75 -6.15
CA LEU A 246 -1.45 32.71 -5.05
C LEU A 246 -2.87 32.64 -4.47
N GLU A 247 -3.88 32.50 -5.31
CA GLU A 247 -5.29 32.40 -4.90
C GLU A 247 -5.54 31.05 -4.19
N LEU A 248 -4.93 29.95 -4.68
CA LEU A 248 -4.99 28.64 -4.05
C LEU A 248 -4.33 28.65 -2.66
N ASN A 249 -3.14 29.25 -2.55
CA ASN A 249 -2.45 29.36 -1.26
C ASN A 249 -3.22 30.28 -0.28
N ASP A 250 -3.83 31.37 -0.77
CA ASP A 250 -4.67 32.22 0.04
C ASP A 250 -5.93 31.49 0.54
N TYR A 251 -6.56 30.68 -0.32
CA TYR A 251 -7.69 29.83 0.07
C TYR A 251 -7.30 28.87 1.20
N VAL A 252 -6.18 28.14 1.03
CA VAL A 252 -5.70 27.17 2.01
C VAL A 252 -5.35 27.83 3.34
N ASN A 253 -4.60 28.94 3.31
CA ASN A 253 -4.10 29.60 4.51
C ASN A 253 -5.16 30.41 5.24
N ASN A 254 -6.15 30.92 4.54
CA ASN A 254 -7.18 31.83 5.04
C ASN A 254 -8.60 31.29 4.87
N TYR A 255 -8.77 29.96 4.90
CA TYR A 255 -10.06 29.30 4.65
C TYR A 255 -11.22 29.87 5.47
N ALA A 256 -10.99 30.13 6.77
CA ALA A 256 -12.00 30.72 7.64
C ALA A 256 -12.51 32.09 7.14
N ARG A 257 -11.63 32.93 6.56
CA ARG A 257 -11.99 34.21 5.94
C ARG A 257 -12.85 34.00 4.70
N HIS A 258 -12.45 33.09 3.82
CA HIS A 258 -13.23 32.76 2.63
C HIS A 258 -14.61 32.18 2.97
N LEU A 259 -14.66 31.34 4.00
CA LEU A 259 -15.91 30.78 4.52
C LEU A 259 -16.84 31.87 5.10
N ALA A 260 -16.29 32.83 5.84
CA ALA A 260 -17.06 33.94 6.39
C ALA A 260 -17.67 34.85 5.30
N ILE A 261 -16.91 35.11 4.22
CA ILE A 261 -17.41 35.89 3.05
C ILE A 261 -18.62 35.17 2.41
N ASN A 262 -18.63 33.85 2.41
CA ASN A 262 -19.72 33.03 1.87
C ASN A 262 -20.75 32.60 2.96
N HIS A 263 -20.86 33.34 4.04
CA HIS A 263 -21.83 33.13 5.13
C HIS A 263 -21.79 31.71 5.73
N GLY A 264 -20.63 31.09 5.80
CA GLY A 264 -20.43 29.75 6.32
C GLY A 264 -20.76 28.60 5.34
N ASN A 265 -21.09 28.91 4.08
CA ASN A 265 -21.39 27.89 3.08
C ASN A 265 -20.10 27.42 2.38
N ALA A 266 -19.65 26.21 2.69
CA ALA A 266 -18.42 25.62 2.16
C ALA A 266 -18.48 25.33 0.65
N ALA A 267 -19.64 24.93 0.13
CA ALA A 267 -19.82 24.67 -1.30
C ALA A 267 -19.71 25.97 -2.12
N ASN A 268 -20.40 27.04 -1.68
CA ASN A 268 -20.27 28.35 -2.32
C ASN A 268 -18.85 28.89 -2.21
N THR A 269 -18.15 28.63 -1.11
CA THR A 269 -16.75 29.02 -0.92
C THR A 269 -15.86 28.34 -1.95
N ALA A 270 -16.06 27.04 -2.19
CA ALA A 270 -15.32 26.27 -3.21
C ALA A 270 -15.62 26.77 -4.63
N LEU A 271 -16.90 27.06 -4.94
CA LEU A 271 -17.31 27.58 -6.23
C LEU A 271 -16.73 28.99 -6.49
N SER A 272 -16.81 29.88 -5.52
CA SER A 272 -16.27 31.24 -5.62
C SER A 272 -14.75 31.25 -5.79
N ALA A 273 -14.05 30.28 -5.21
CA ALA A 273 -12.61 30.10 -5.37
C ALA A 273 -12.23 29.39 -6.71
N GLY A 274 -13.19 29.01 -7.56
CA GLY A 274 -12.93 28.30 -8.81
C GLY A 274 -12.47 26.85 -8.63
N LEU A 275 -12.60 26.29 -7.44
CA LEU A 275 -12.18 24.91 -7.12
C LEU A 275 -13.16 23.88 -7.68
N VAL A 276 -14.44 24.24 -7.86
CA VAL A 276 -15.48 23.43 -8.50
C VAL A 276 -16.20 24.24 -9.60
N ASP A 277 -16.87 23.54 -10.51
CA ASP A 277 -17.51 24.16 -11.66
C ASP A 277 -19.01 24.33 -11.48
N ARG A 278 -19.64 23.38 -10.76
CA ARG A 278 -21.09 23.40 -10.50
C ARG A 278 -21.44 22.95 -9.08
N LEU A 279 -22.54 23.51 -8.59
CA LEU A 279 -23.22 23.03 -7.39
C LEU A 279 -24.53 22.37 -7.83
N LEU A 280 -24.58 21.04 -7.80
CA LEU A 280 -25.76 20.25 -8.16
C LEU A 280 -26.04 19.20 -7.08
N SER A 281 -27.32 19.01 -6.74
CA SER A 281 -27.75 17.87 -5.96
C SER A 281 -27.54 16.57 -6.73
N ARG A 282 -27.53 15.42 -6.03
CA ARG A 282 -27.34 14.12 -6.70
C ARG A 282 -28.33 13.86 -7.86
N PRO A 283 -29.66 14.14 -7.73
CA PRO A 283 -30.57 14.02 -8.87
C PRO A 283 -30.18 14.94 -10.02
N GLN A 284 -29.93 16.22 -9.76
CA GLN A 284 -29.56 17.19 -10.80
C GLN A 284 -28.24 16.81 -11.50
N ALA A 285 -27.28 16.24 -10.78
CA ALA A 285 -26.02 15.75 -11.36
C ALA A 285 -26.29 14.56 -12.29
N ARG A 286 -27.17 13.62 -11.90
CA ARG A 286 -27.58 12.51 -12.77
C ARG A 286 -28.26 13.00 -14.03
N ASP A 287 -29.25 13.89 -13.91
CA ASP A 287 -29.95 14.48 -15.05
C ASP A 287 -28.97 15.17 -15.99
N TYR A 288 -28.03 15.95 -15.46
CA TYR A 288 -27.00 16.61 -16.25
C TYR A 288 -26.11 15.60 -17.01
N ILE A 289 -25.64 14.55 -16.34
CA ILE A 289 -24.81 13.51 -16.97
C ILE A 289 -25.61 12.74 -18.01
N ALA A 290 -26.91 12.47 -17.78
CA ALA A 290 -27.80 11.83 -18.74
C ALA A 290 -27.90 12.62 -20.06
N THR A 291 -27.84 13.95 -20.03
CA THR A 291 -27.83 14.77 -21.26
C THR A 291 -26.58 14.52 -22.11
N LEU A 292 -25.49 14.01 -21.53
CA LEU A 292 -24.20 13.78 -22.19
C LEU A 292 -23.97 12.32 -22.58
N ALA A 293 -24.40 11.37 -21.74
CA ALA A 293 -24.15 9.93 -21.91
C ALA A 293 -25.38 9.18 -22.47
N GLY A 294 -26.56 9.76 -22.37
CA GLY A 294 -27.84 9.10 -22.57
C GLY A 294 -28.47 8.68 -21.24
N THR A 295 -29.77 8.43 -21.28
CA THR A 295 -30.58 7.98 -20.14
C THR A 295 -30.46 6.47 -19.98
N ASP A 296 -30.46 5.98 -18.73
CA ASP A 296 -30.52 4.55 -18.45
C ASP A 296 -31.80 3.92 -19.00
N ALA A 297 -31.71 2.71 -19.53
CA ALA A 297 -32.87 2.04 -20.15
C ALA A 297 -33.91 1.61 -19.11
N ASP A 298 -33.46 1.30 -17.90
CA ASP A 298 -34.30 0.77 -16.82
C ASP A 298 -34.71 1.86 -15.81
N ASP A 299 -33.98 2.99 -15.76
CA ASP A 299 -34.28 4.13 -14.87
C ASP A 299 -34.18 5.46 -15.62
N ALA A 300 -35.33 6.03 -15.99
CA ALA A 300 -35.41 7.31 -16.68
C ALA A 300 -34.83 8.50 -15.89
N HIS A 301 -34.57 8.34 -14.60
CA HIS A 301 -33.96 9.35 -13.72
C HIS A 301 -32.46 9.12 -13.46
N ASP A 302 -31.84 8.20 -14.17
CA ASP A 302 -30.41 7.95 -14.11
C ASP A 302 -29.78 7.98 -15.51
N PHE A 303 -28.46 8.07 -15.57
CA PHE A 303 -27.71 8.09 -16.83
C PHE A 303 -27.26 6.68 -17.22
N ALA A 304 -27.20 6.42 -18.52
CA ALA A 304 -26.66 5.17 -19.05
C ALA A 304 -25.19 5.01 -18.63
N LYS A 305 -24.88 3.92 -17.92
CA LYS A 305 -23.57 3.69 -17.31
C LYS A 305 -23.16 2.22 -17.33
N ILE A 306 -21.85 2.01 -17.32
CA ILE A 306 -21.25 0.74 -16.92
C ILE A 306 -20.32 0.99 -15.73
N SER A 307 -20.40 0.13 -14.71
CA SER A 307 -19.47 0.23 -13.61
C SER A 307 -18.05 -0.16 -14.05
N TRP A 308 -17.03 0.46 -13.45
CA TRP A 308 -15.65 0.13 -13.76
C TRP A 308 -15.30 -1.33 -13.45
N SER A 309 -15.90 -1.94 -12.42
CA SER A 309 -15.71 -3.34 -12.06
C SER A 309 -16.24 -4.29 -13.13
N ASP A 310 -17.46 -4.04 -13.63
CA ASP A 310 -18.08 -4.85 -14.67
C ASP A 310 -17.34 -4.70 -16.00
N TYR A 311 -16.93 -3.48 -16.33
CA TYR A 311 -16.12 -3.21 -17.50
C TYR A 311 -14.74 -3.89 -17.41
N SER A 312 -14.11 -3.90 -16.23
CA SER A 312 -12.87 -4.63 -15.98
C SER A 312 -13.00 -6.14 -16.25
N LEU A 313 -14.12 -6.75 -15.85
CA LEU A 313 -14.39 -8.16 -16.13
C LEU A 313 -14.50 -8.46 -17.63
N GLN A 314 -15.09 -7.55 -18.40
CA GLN A 314 -15.18 -7.68 -19.86
C GLN A 314 -13.81 -7.59 -20.52
N ILE A 315 -12.99 -6.62 -20.11
CA ILE A 315 -11.63 -6.44 -20.62
C ILE A 315 -10.78 -7.68 -20.32
N LYS A 316 -10.79 -8.18 -19.09
CA LYS A 316 -10.00 -9.35 -18.69
C LYS A 316 -10.35 -10.60 -19.50
N LYS A 317 -11.62 -10.80 -19.87
CA LYS A 317 -12.05 -11.88 -20.76
C LYS A 317 -11.42 -11.77 -22.18
N SER A 318 -11.20 -10.54 -22.66
CA SER A 318 -10.62 -10.29 -23.97
C SER A 318 -9.09 -10.52 -24.03
N TYR A 319 -8.39 -10.36 -22.88
CA TYR A 319 -6.92 -10.47 -22.78
C TYR A 319 -6.39 -11.83 -22.33
N GLN A 320 -7.21 -12.89 -22.33
CA GLN A 320 -6.83 -14.21 -21.78
C GLN A 320 -5.73 -14.97 -22.55
N ASN A 321 -5.23 -14.45 -23.67
CA ASN A 321 -4.12 -15.05 -24.40
C ASN A 321 -3.08 -13.97 -24.77
N PRO A 322 -1.98 -13.83 -24.01
CA PRO A 322 -0.86 -13.00 -24.47
C PRO A 322 -0.27 -13.64 -25.74
N PRO A 323 0.00 -12.82 -26.78
CA PRO A 323 0.38 -13.33 -28.11
C PRO A 323 1.78 -13.95 -28.16
N THR A 324 2.59 -13.79 -27.11
CA THR A 324 3.98 -14.28 -27.09
C THR A 324 4.28 -15.18 -25.90
N ALA A 325 5.14 -16.20 -26.10
CA ALA A 325 5.66 -17.02 -25.01
C ALA A 325 6.65 -16.22 -24.11
N ALA A 326 7.35 -15.23 -24.67
CA ALA A 326 8.30 -14.40 -23.94
C ALA A 326 7.59 -13.28 -23.16
N LYS A 327 7.96 -13.08 -21.89
CA LYS A 327 7.22 -12.21 -20.96
C LYS A 327 8.15 -11.32 -20.13
N ILE A 328 7.59 -10.21 -19.64
CA ILE A 328 8.18 -9.38 -18.60
C ILE A 328 7.52 -9.76 -17.27
N GLY A 329 8.33 -10.21 -16.30
CA GLY A 329 7.83 -10.51 -14.97
C GLY A 329 7.67 -9.23 -14.14
N ILE A 330 6.49 -9.00 -13.56
CA ILE A 330 6.26 -7.94 -12.57
C ILE A 330 6.14 -8.60 -11.20
N ILE A 331 6.98 -8.19 -10.25
CA ILE A 331 6.86 -8.58 -8.85
C ILE A 331 6.55 -7.33 -8.03
N VAL A 332 5.51 -7.39 -7.19
CA VAL A 332 5.17 -6.31 -6.26
C VAL A 332 5.65 -6.64 -4.86
N ALA A 333 6.43 -5.74 -4.27
CA ALA A 333 7.02 -5.84 -2.95
C ALA A 333 6.54 -4.68 -2.08
N GLY A 334 5.55 -4.94 -1.23
CA GLY A 334 4.92 -3.94 -0.35
C GLY A 334 5.13 -4.21 1.14
N GLY A 335 5.25 -3.15 1.94
CA GLY A 335 5.35 -3.23 3.40
C GLY A 335 6.78 -3.28 3.94
N GLU A 336 6.90 -3.65 5.21
CA GLU A 336 8.17 -3.72 5.93
C GLU A 336 9.03 -4.91 5.47
N ILE A 337 10.34 -4.70 5.33
CA ILE A 337 11.31 -5.74 4.94
C ILE A 337 11.76 -6.52 6.17
N LEU A 338 11.48 -7.81 6.21
CA LEU A 338 11.74 -8.69 7.35
C LEU A 338 12.45 -9.98 6.94
N PRO A 339 13.21 -10.62 7.86
CA PRO A 339 13.78 -11.93 7.61
C PRO A 339 12.72 -13.03 7.42
N GLY A 340 13.12 -14.09 6.74
CA GLY A 340 12.33 -15.31 6.61
C GLY A 340 11.13 -15.15 5.67
N ARG A 341 10.13 -16.00 5.90
CA ARG A 341 8.85 -15.99 5.18
C ARG A 341 7.88 -15.01 5.84
N GLN A 342 7.31 -14.13 5.03
CA GLN A 342 6.33 -13.15 5.48
C GLN A 342 5.05 -13.22 4.65
N PRO A 343 3.90 -12.79 5.19
CA PRO A 343 2.67 -12.64 4.42
C PRO A 343 2.78 -11.52 3.36
N ASP A 344 1.88 -11.49 2.41
CA ASP A 344 1.88 -10.54 1.28
C ASP A 344 1.79 -9.06 1.69
N THR A 345 1.41 -8.78 2.95
CA THR A 345 1.42 -7.42 3.54
C THR A 345 2.80 -6.93 3.97
N ARG A 346 3.83 -7.79 3.86
CA ARG A 346 5.22 -7.53 4.23
C ARG A 346 6.18 -8.15 3.23
N ILE A 347 7.38 -7.63 3.17
CA ILE A 347 8.45 -8.15 2.30
C ILE A 347 9.30 -9.12 3.10
N GLY A 348 9.13 -10.42 2.84
CA GLY A 348 9.97 -11.46 3.43
C GLY A 348 11.19 -11.77 2.56
N ALA A 349 12.39 -11.81 3.14
CA ALA A 349 13.60 -12.13 2.39
C ALA A 349 13.51 -13.49 1.67
N GLU A 350 12.96 -14.51 2.35
CA GLU A 350 12.75 -15.82 1.72
C GLU A 350 11.57 -15.85 0.75
N THR A 351 10.50 -15.10 1.06
CA THR A 351 9.30 -15.04 0.21
C THR A 351 9.62 -14.39 -1.12
N LEU A 352 10.21 -13.19 -1.09
CA LEU A 352 10.59 -12.45 -2.30
C LEU A 352 11.77 -13.14 -3.03
N GLY A 353 12.77 -13.62 -2.30
CA GLY A 353 13.91 -14.34 -2.88
C GLY A 353 13.48 -15.60 -3.66
N ARG A 354 12.44 -16.30 -3.20
CA ARG A 354 11.88 -17.44 -3.93
C ARG A 354 11.23 -17.02 -5.24
N LEU A 355 10.46 -15.93 -5.26
CA LEU A 355 9.87 -15.39 -6.48
C LEU A 355 10.94 -14.96 -7.47
N LEU A 356 11.97 -14.25 -7.02
CA LEU A 356 13.09 -13.83 -7.84
C LEU A 356 13.81 -15.04 -8.47
N ARG A 357 14.11 -16.09 -7.68
CA ARG A 357 14.71 -17.34 -8.20
C ARG A 357 13.82 -18.07 -9.20
N ARG A 358 12.49 -18.12 -8.95
CA ARG A 358 11.52 -18.72 -9.90
C ARG A 358 11.54 -17.94 -11.21
N ALA A 359 11.41 -16.63 -11.19
CA ALA A 359 11.45 -15.77 -12.36
C ALA A 359 12.78 -15.87 -13.12
N ARG A 360 13.92 -15.94 -12.40
CA ARG A 360 15.23 -16.12 -13.01
C ARG A 360 15.35 -17.42 -13.81
N ARG A 361 14.83 -18.52 -13.26
CA ARG A 361 14.89 -19.86 -13.88
C ARG A 361 13.87 -20.06 -15.00
N ASP A 362 12.82 -19.25 -15.03
CA ASP A 362 11.80 -19.33 -16.06
C ASP A 362 12.36 -18.80 -17.40
N PRO A 363 12.43 -19.65 -18.46
CA PRO A 363 12.95 -19.24 -19.76
C PRO A 363 12.02 -18.25 -20.49
N GLU A 364 10.73 -18.20 -20.13
CA GLU A 364 9.78 -17.25 -20.70
C GLU A 364 9.99 -15.84 -20.16
N ILE A 365 10.46 -15.68 -18.93
CA ILE A 365 10.74 -14.37 -18.34
C ILE A 365 12.06 -13.83 -18.91
N LYS A 366 11.99 -12.73 -19.65
CA LYS A 366 13.12 -12.07 -20.30
C LYS A 366 13.64 -10.85 -19.53
N ALA A 367 12.77 -10.16 -18.81
CA ALA A 367 13.09 -9.01 -17.97
C ALA A 367 12.26 -9.04 -16.69
N LEU A 368 12.70 -8.33 -15.68
CA LEU A 368 11.99 -8.17 -14.40
C LEU A 368 11.70 -6.69 -14.14
N VAL A 369 10.48 -6.39 -13.75
CA VAL A 369 10.12 -5.12 -13.10
C VAL A 369 9.79 -5.41 -11.64
N LEU A 370 10.54 -4.83 -10.70
CA LEU A 370 10.26 -4.92 -9.28
C LEU A 370 9.58 -3.64 -8.81
N ARG A 371 8.28 -3.72 -8.53
CA ARG A 371 7.50 -2.63 -7.95
C ARG A 371 7.68 -2.64 -6.43
N ILE A 372 8.20 -1.55 -5.84
CA ILE A 372 8.51 -1.47 -4.41
C ILE A 372 7.70 -0.35 -3.77
N ASP A 373 6.95 -0.67 -2.70
CA ASP A 373 6.33 0.31 -1.79
C ASP A 373 6.69 -0.02 -0.34
N SER A 374 7.86 0.46 0.12
CA SER A 374 8.43 0.09 1.41
C SER A 374 9.28 1.20 2.03
N GLY A 375 9.14 1.39 3.34
CA GLY A 375 10.03 2.25 4.14
C GLY A 375 11.36 1.59 4.52
N GLY A 376 11.61 0.35 4.09
CA GLY A 376 12.77 -0.44 4.49
C GLY A 376 12.46 -1.44 5.61
N GLY A 377 13.46 -1.80 6.40
CA GLY A 377 13.34 -2.77 7.49
C GLY A 377 14.68 -3.37 7.92
N SER A 378 14.76 -4.69 8.02
CA SER A 378 15.97 -5.43 8.37
C SER A 378 17.06 -5.25 7.31
N MET A 379 18.27 -4.87 7.73
CA MET A 379 19.43 -4.75 6.85
C MET A 379 19.80 -6.11 6.23
N THR A 380 19.84 -7.15 7.05
CA THR A 380 20.15 -8.52 6.60
C THR A 380 19.15 -9.02 5.55
N ALA A 381 17.85 -8.79 5.77
CA ALA A 381 16.82 -9.17 4.81
C ALA A 381 16.96 -8.39 3.49
N SER A 382 17.24 -7.10 3.55
CA SER A 382 17.46 -6.25 2.36
C SER A 382 18.68 -6.72 1.55
N GLU A 383 19.77 -7.10 2.22
CA GLU A 383 20.96 -7.63 1.53
C GLU A 383 20.68 -8.99 0.87
N ILE A 384 19.97 -9.90 1.54
CA ILE A 384 19.58 -11.19 0.96
C ILE A 384 18.78 -10.98 -0.34
N ILE A 385 17.80 -10.06 -0.32
CA ILE A 385 17.00 -9.74 -1.51
C ILE A 385 17.86 -9.10 -2.60
N ARG A 386 18.74 -8.15 -2.23
CA ARG A 386 19.66 -7.50 -3.18
C ARG A 386 20.55 -8.52 -3.89
N GLN A 387 21.06 -9.50 -3.17
CA GLN A 387 21.88 -10.58 -3.77
C GLN A 387 21.10 -11.41 -4.80
N GLU A 388 19.83 -11.71 -4.56
CA GLU A 388 18.98 -12.38 -5.56
C GLU A 388 18.75 -11.52 -6.81
N ILE A 389 18.64 -10.21 -6.66
CA ILE A 389 18.56 -9.26 -7.78
C ILE A 389 19.85 -9.27 -8.60
N LEU A 390 21.01 -9.23 -7.94
CA LEU A 390 22.31 -9.31 -8.63
C LEU A 390 22.43 -10.62 -9.41
N GLN A 391 22.05 -11.76 -8.82
CA GLN A 391 22.01 -13.05 -9.48
C GLN A 391 21.04 -13.08 -10.68
N PHE A 392 19.94 -12.33 -10.59
CA PHE A 392 19.01 -12.19 -11.71
C PHE A 392 19.67 -11.43 -12.87
N LYS A 393 20.36 -10.33 -12.60
CA LYS A 393 21.12 -9.54 -13.58
C LYS A 393 22.26 -10.37 -14.21
N GLU A 394 23.01 -11.11 -13.40
CA GLU A 394 24.09 -11.99 -13.86
C GLU A 394 23.60 -13.08 -14.82
N SER A 395 22.33 -13.46 -14.77
CA SER A 395 21.72 -14.37 -15.74
C SER A 395 21.44 -13.72 -17.12
N GLY A 396 21.81 -12.46 -17.32
CA GLY A 396 21.61 -11.72 -18.56
C GLY A 396 20.21 -11.12 -18.74
N LYS A 397 19.40 -11.12 -17.70
CA LYS A 397 18.03 -10.57 -17.71
C LYS A 397 18.02 -9.22 -16.98
N PRO A 398 17.59 -8.13 -17.63
CA PRO A 398 17.57 -6.81 -16.99
C PRO A 398 16.52 -6.72 -15.87
N VAL A 399 16.86 -5.94 -14.83
CA VAL A 399 15.98 -5.62 -13.70
C VAL A 399 15.74 -4.12 -13.66
N VAL A 400 14.48 -3.73 -13.77
CA VAL A 400 14.03 -2.35 -13.64
C VAL A 400 13.24 -2.20 -12.33
N ILE A 401 13.57 -1.17 -11.55
CA ILE A 401 12.82 -0.84 -10.34
C ILE A 401 11.73 0.17 -10.67
N SER A 402 10.52 -0.06 -10.17
CA SER A 402 9.44 0.92 -10.13
C SER A 402 9.10 1.23 -8.67
N MET A 403 9.41 2.44 -8.22
CA MET A 403 9.10 2.88 -6.87
C MET A 403 7.63 3.31 -6.76
N GLY A 404 6.96 2.85 -5.71
CA GLY A 404 5.60 3.25 -5.35
C GLY A 404 5.56 4.58 -4.62
N ARG A 405 4.66 4.70 -3.65
CA ARG A 405 4.59 5.86 -2.77
C ARG A 405 5.89 6.09 -2.00
N LEU A 406 6.54 4.99 -1.60
CA LEU A 406 7.69 4.99 -0.71
C LEU A 406 8.67 3.88 -1.13
N ALA A 407 9.93 4.24 -1.37
CA ALA A 407 11.00 3.26 -1.56
C ALA A 407 12.29 3.78 -0.91
N ALA A 408 12.34 3.72 0.42
CA ALA A 408 13.37 4.37 1.20
C ALA A 408 14.17 3.36 2.04
N SER A 409 15.39 3.74 2.39
CA SER A 409 16.24 2.99 3.32
C SER A 409 16.52 1.57 2.82
N GLY A 410 16.03 0.50 3.48
CA GLY A 410 16.19 -0.89 3.01
C GLY A 410 15.60 -1.14 1.62
N ALA A 411 14.54 -0.46 1.26
CA ALA A 411 13.98 -0.52 -0.08
C ALA A 411 14.91 0.15 -1.11
N TYR A 412 15.58 1.25 -0.74
CA TYR A 412 16.59 1.86 -1.60
C TYR A 412 17.87 0.99 -1.70
N TRP A 413 18.26 0.32 -0.60
CA TRP A 413 19.33 -0.69 -0.61
C TRP A 413 19.09 -1.78 -1.65
N ILE A 414 17.88 -2.30 -1.73
CA ILE A 414 17.47 -3.30 -2.72
C ILE A 414 17.51 -2.73 -4.14
N SER A 415 17.14 -1.46 -4.31
CA SER A 415 16.94 -0.81 -5.61
C SER A 415 18.25 -0.35 -6.27
N ALA A 416 19.28 -0.02 -5.48
CA ALA A 416 20.43 0.76 -5.93
C ALA A 416 21.19 0.15 -7.12
N ASP A 417 21.25 -1.18 -7.22
CA ASP A 417 22.00 -1.89 -8.26
C ASP A 417 21.18 -2.21 -9.53
N ALA A 418 19.93 -1.74 -9.64
CA ALA A 418 19.11 -1.99 -10.83
C ALA A 418 19.66 -1.30 -12.09
N GLU A 419 19.28 -1.75 -13.27
CA GLU A 419 19.61 -1.10 -14.54
C GLU A 419 18.98 0.28 -14.66
N GLU A 420 17.75 0.40 -14.17
CA GLU A 420 16.99 1.65 -14.10
C GLU A 420 16.14 1.70 -12.86
N ILE A 421 16.01 2.91 -12.31
CA ILE A 421 15.09 3.22 -11.21
C ILE A 421 14.09 4.26 -11.68
N TRP A 422 12.82 3.89 -11.67
CA TRP A 422 11.68 4.73 -11.99
C TRP A 422 10.93 5.12 -10.71
N ALA A 423 10.52 6.38 -10.61
CA ALA A 423 9.71 6.88 -9.50
C ALA A 423 8.69 7.90 -9.98
N GLU A 424 7.57 8.04 -9.28
CA GLU A 424 6.69 9.21 -9.44
C GLU A 424 7.39 10.44 -8.83
N ALA A 425 7.08 11.63 -9.33
CA ALA A 425 7.63 12.87 -8.77
C ALA A 425 7.38 13.00 -7.27
N THR A 426 6.28 12.41 -6.79
CA THR A 426 5.81 12.42 -5.41
C THR A 426 6.20 11.18 -4.60
N THR A 427 6.94 10.25 -5.15
CA THR A 427 7.56 9.13 -4.42
C THR A 427 8.51 9.67 -3.34
N LEU A 428 8.49 9.09 -2.15
CA LEU A 428 9.52 9.36 -1.14
C LEU A 428 10.59 8.27 -1.18
N THR A 429 11.87 8.68 -1.24
CA THR A 429 13.01 7.75 -1.38
C THR A 429 14.24 8.23 -0.62
N GLY A 430 15.39 7.60 -0.83
CA GLY A 430 16.62 7.91 -0.12
C GLY A 430 16.66 7.28 1.27
N SER A 431 16.71 8.09 2.32
CA SER A 431 16.88 7.66 3.72
C SER A 431 18.10 6.73 3.90
N ILE A 432 19.23 7.06 3.19
CA ILE A 432 20.46 6.30 3.19
C ILE A 432 21.15 6.49 4.55
N GLY A 433 20.87 5.56 5.47
CA GLY A 433 21.35 5.60 6.85
C GLY A 433 20.90 4.36 7.62
N ILE A 434 21.62 4.05 8.70
CA ILE A 434 21.40 2.85 9.51
C ILE A 434 21.22 3.23 10.97
N PHE A 435 20.42 2.45 11.68
CA PHE A 435 20.32 2.51 13.12
C PHE A 435 20.20 1.10 13.72
N GLY A 436 20.54 0.99 15.01
CA GLY A 436 20.24 -0.13 15.87
C GLY A 436 19.60 0.39 17.15
N ALA A 437 18.67 -0.37 17.71
CA ALA A 437 18.02 -0.03 18.96
C ALA A 437 18.03 -1.24 19.90
N TRP A 438 18.27 -0.97 21.17
CA TRP A 438 18.27 -1.99 22.21
C TRP A 438 17.59 -1.47 23.48
N PRO A 439 16.28 -1.71 23.65
CA PRO A 439 15.60 -1.37 24.90
C PRO A 439 16.00 -2.37 26.01
N THR A 440 16.15 -1.88 27.25
CA THR A 440 16.31 -2.75 28.43
C THR A 440 15.34 -2.32 29.53
N PHE A 441 14.88 -3.29 30.33
CA PHE A 441 13.77 -3.14 31.28
C PHE A 441 14.19 -3.46 32.73
N GLU A 442 15.48 -3.55 33.03
CA GLU A 442 15.99 -3.91 34.37
C GLU A 442 15.48 -2.97 35.45
N GLU A 443 15.46 -1.66 35.18
CA GLU A 443 14.96 -0.66 36.14
C GLU A 443 13.43 -0.70 36.25
N SER A 444 12.72 -0.93 35.15
CA SER A 444 11.25 -1.11 35.16
C SER A 444 10.85 -2.32 36.00
N LEU A 445 11.58 -3.42 35.86
CA LEU A 445 11.34 -4.66 36.61
C LEU A 445 11.67 -4.49 38.10
N ALA A 446 12.78 -3.80 38.42
CA ALA A 446 13.15 -3.51 39.78
C ALA A 446 12.08 -2.68 40.53
N GLU A 447 11.41 -1.72 39.86
CA GLU A 447 10.32 -0.96 40.47
C GLU A 447 9.13 -1.82 40.92
N ILE A 448 8.89 -2.93 40.27
CA ILE A 448 7.83 -3.90 40.67
C ILE A 448 8.37 -5.08 41.45
N GLY A 449 9.62 -5.00 41.98
CA GLY A 449 10.24 -6.01 42.83
C GLY A 449 10.81 -7.22 42.09
N ILE A 450 10.96 -7.17 40.77
CA ILE A 450 11.54 -8.27 39.98
C ILE A 450 13.00 -7.95 39.68
N ASN A 451 13.92 -8.82 40.08
CA ASN A 451 15.35 -8.68 39.82
C ASN A 451 15.87 -9.84 38.98
N SER A 452 16.86 -9.58 38.13
CA SER A 452 17.55 -10.59 37.33
C SER A 452 18.93 -10.84 37.89
N ASP A 453 19.20 -12.08 38.30
CA ASP A 453 20.50 -12.53 38.78
C ASP A 453 20.91 -13.83 38.09
N GLY A 454 22.22 -14.16 38.09
CA GLY A 454 22.71 -15.38 37.47
C GLY A 454 24.22 -15.40 37.29
N VAL A 455 24.70 -16.53 36.80
CA VAL A 455 26.12 -16.79 36.51
C VAL A 455 26.34 -17.02 35.01
N SER A 456 27.51 -16.71 34.52
CA SER A 456 27.86 -16.88 33.10
C SER A 456 29.29 -17.39 32.92
N THR A 457 29.55 -18.11 31.83
CA THR A 457 30.87 -18.65 31.48
C THR A 457 31.87 -17.59 31.08
N ASN A 458 31.39 -16.44 30.60
CA ASN A 458 32.20 -15.30 30.18
C ASN A 458 31.35 -14.00 30.23
N PRO A 459 31.97 -12.81 30.21
CA PRO A 459 31.27 -11.52 30.33
C PRO A 459 30.22 -11.26 29.25
N ASN A 460 30.36 -11.88 28.07
CA ASN A 460 29.44 -11.67 26.97
C ASN A 460 28.26 -12.64 26.95
N ALA A 461 28.29 -13.67 27.74
CA ALA A 461 27.18 -14.63 27.83
C ALA A 461 25.93 -13.95 28.42
N GLY A 462 24.79 -14.12 27.75
CA GLY A 462 23.54 -13.47 28.10
C GLY A 462 23.49 -11.97 27.87
N SER A 463 24.41 -11.41 27.10
CA SER A 463 24.49 -10.00 26.78
C SER A 463 23.30 -9.48 25.94
N ARG A 464 22.50 -10.36 25.34
CA ARG A 464 21.26 -10.02 24.61
C ARG A 464 20.00 -10.05 25.49
N SER A 465 20.15 -10.09 26.81
CA SER A 465 19.00 -10.03 27.72
C SER A 465 18.41 -8.63 27.74
N LEU A 466 17.08 -8.54 27.67
CA LEU A 466 16.36 -7.29 27.85
C LEU A 466 16.10 -6.95 29.32
N THR A 467 16.39 -7.89 30.22
CA THR A 467 16.17 -7.74 31.68
C THR A 467 17.45 -7.38 32.43
N ARG A 468 18.51 -7.04 31.72
CA ARG A 468 19.81 -6.64 32.28
C ARG A 468 20.34 -5.41 31.53
N PRO A 469 21.12 -4.53 32.18
CA PRO A 469 21.70 -3.37 31.53
C PRO A 469 22.63 -3.79 30.39
N LEU A 470 22.62 -3.02 29.33
CA LEU A 470 23.51 -3.22 28.18
C LEU A 470 24.95 -2.96 28.58
N GLN A 471 25.83 -3.95 28.40
CA GLN A 471 27.25 -3.83 28.76
C GLN A 471 27.98 -2.87 27.80
N PRO A 472 28.95 -2.04 28.28
CA PRO A 472 29.67 -1.07 27.46
C PRO A 472 30.40 -1.69 26.25
N GLN A 473 30.97 -2.88 26.43
CA GLN A 473 31.65 -3.59 25.35
C GLN A 473 30.66 -3.97 24.23
N GLN A 474 29.44 -4.38 24.60
CA GLN A 474 28.41 -4.72 23.63
C GLN A 474 27.84 -3.49 22.94
N ALA A 475 27.61 -2.41 23.68
CA ALA A 475 27.23 -1.13 23.10
C ALA A 475 28.25 -0.67 22.03
N ARG A 476 29.54 -0.81 22.33
CA ARG A 476 30.61 -0.54 21.36
C ARG A 476 30.56 -1.45 20.13
N ALA A 477 30.32 -2.74 20.32
CA ALA A 477 30.18 -3.69 19.22
C ALA A 477 28.97 -3.36 18.31
N LEU A 478 27.83 -3.02 18.90
CA LEU A 478 26.64 -2.58 18.16
C LEU A 478 26.92 -1.30 17.34
N GLN A 479 27.60 -0.30 17.95
CA GLN A 479 27.94 0.92 17.19
C GLN A 479 28.91 0.64 16.04
N LEU A 480 29.90 -0.24 16.22
CA LEU A 480 30.81 -0.64 15.14
C LEU A 480 30.06 -1.35 14.00
N ASN A 481 29.11 -2.21 14.31
CA ASN A 481 28.27 -2.88 13.32
C ASN A 481 27.41 -1.85 12.54
N VAL A 482 26.82 -0.87 13.23
CA VAL A 482 26.05 0.21 12.60
C VAL A 482 26.95 1.03 11.66
N ASN A 483 28.15 1.38 12.10
CA ASN A 483 29.12 2.12 11.28
C ASN A 483 29.52 1.33 10.02
N GLN A 484 29.79 0.03 10.17
CA GLN A 484 30.12 -0.84 9.04
C GLN A 484 28.95 -1.00 8.06
N GLY A 485 27.74 -1.21 8.59
CA GLY A 485 26.54 -1.27 7.77
C GLY A 485 26.30 0.01 6.98
N TYR A 486 26.51 1.19 7.62
CA TYR A 486 26.38 2.47 6.94
C TYR A 486 27.39 2.61 5.79
N ARG A 487 28.68 2.30 6.05
CA ARG A 487 29.69 2.29 4.99
C ARG A 487 29.31 1.39 3.83
N ARG A 488 28.82 0.18 4.14
CA ARG A 488 28.34 -0.75 3.12
C ARG A 488 27.18 -0.17 2.30
N PHE A 489 26.26 0.57 2.93
CA PHE A 489 25.18 1.24 2.21
C PHE A 489 25.71 2.30 1.24
N LEU A 490 26.66 3.14 1.69
CA LEU A 490 27.30 4.12 0.81
C LEU A 490 27.98 3.46 -0.40
N GLU A 491 28.70 2.36 -0.18
CA GLU A 491 29.37 1.58 -1.24
C GLU A 491 28.37 1.02 -2.27
N ILE A 492 27.25 0.46 -1.80
CA ILE A 492 26.21 -0.07 -2.69
C ILE A 492 25.62 1.05 -3.54
N VAL A 493 25.28 2.18 -2.93
CA VAL A 493 24.72 3.32 -3.67
C VAL A 493 25.77 3.90 -4.65
N ALA A 494 26.99 4.07 -4.21
CA ALA A 494 28.08 4.57 -5.06
C ALA A 494 28.27 3.70 -6.31
N GLY A 495 28.36 2.39 -6.11
CA GLY A 495 28.51 1.42 -7.21
C GLY A 495 27.29 1.37 -8.13
N GLY A 496 26.11 1.24 -7.57
CA GLY A 496 24.86 1.10 -8.34
C GLY A 496 24.46 2.37 -9.08
N ARG A 497 24.74 3.54 -8.50
CA ARG A 497 24.38 4.85 -9.09
C ARG A 497 25.54 5.53 -9.82
N ARG A 498 26.71 4.91 -9.87
CA ARG A 498 27.94 5.44 -10.51
C ARG A 498 28.33 6.81 -9.95
N LEU A 499 28.16 6.99 -8.65
CA LEU A 499 28.56 8.18 -7.90
C LEU A 499 29.83 7.88 -7.11
N SER A 500 30.63 8.90 -6.81
CA SER A 500 31.74 8.75 -5.86
C SER A 500 31.20 8.57 -4.43
N LEU A 501 31.97 7.92 -3.56
CA LEU A 501 31.61 7.79 -2.14
C LEU A 501 31.34 9.14 -1.49
N SER A 502 32.17 10.18 -1.83
CA SER A 502 32.02 11.53 -1.30
C SER A 502 30.72 12.21 -1.74
N GLU A 503 30.26 11.96 -2.98
CA GLU A 503 28.97 12.47 -3.45
C GLU A 503 27.82 11.77 -2.70
N VAL A 504 27.86 10.43 -2.59
CA VAL A 504 26.84 9.68 -1.86
C VAL A 504 26.80 10.11 -0.38
N GLU A 505 27.94 10.35 0.27
CA GLU A 505 27.99 10.77 1.66
C GLU A 505 27.27 12.10 1.90
N LYS A 506 27.35 13.05 0.96
CA LYS A 506 26.61 14.33 1.02
C LYS A 506 25.09 14.15 0.88
N LEU A 507 24.64 13.13 0.14
CA LEU A 507 23.24 12.80 -0.07
C LEU A 507 22.68 11.85 1.00
N ALA A 508 23.54 11.21 1.77
CA ALA A 508 23.22 10.20 2.76
C ALA A 508 22.84 10.83 4.13
N GLY A 509 23.23 10.17 5.20
CA GLY A 509 22.94 10.63 6.57
C GLY A 509 21.48 10.44 6.98
N GLY A 510 20.69 9.74 6.17
CA GLY A 510 19.28 9.48 6.44
C GLY A 510 18.31 10.47 5.81
N ARG A 511 18.76 11.39 4.95
CA ARG A 511 17.93 12.37 4.23
C ARG A 511 16.91 11.66 3.35
N VAL A 512 15.71 12.24 3.29
CA VAL A 512 14.60 11.78 2.47
C VAL A 512 14.36 12.77 1.33
N PHE A 513 14.10 12.24 0.15
CA PHE A 513 13.87 13.04 -1.04
C PHE A 513 12.56 12.67 -1.70
N SER A 514 11.91 13.64 -2.36
CA SER A 514 10.88 13.33 -3.35
C SER A 514 11.51 12.63 -4.57
N GLY A 515 10.71 11.91 -5.35
CA GLY A 515 11.19 11.30 -6.60
C GLY A 515 11.74 12.34 -7.57
N ARG A 516 11.14 13.55 -7.62
CA ARG A 516 11.64 14.68 -8.42
C ARG A 516 13.05 15.06 -8.00
N HIS A 517 13.24 15.34 -6.72
CA HIS A 517 14.56 15.75 -6.19
C HIS A 517 15.57 14.60 -6.28
N ALA A 518 15.16 13.36 -6.00
CA ALA A 518 16.03 12.18 -6.13
C ALA A 518 16.52 11.97 -7.57
N LYS A 519 15.73 12.31 -8.58
CA LYS A 519 16.18 12.30 -9.98
C LYS A 519 17.25 13.37 -10.24
N GLU A 520 17.07 14.58 -9.74
CA GLU A 520 18.06 15.67 -9.86
C GLU A 520 19.40 15.30 -9.23
N LEU A 521 19.36 14.50 -8.15
CA LEU A 521 20.52 14.01 -7.41
C LEU A 521 21.14 12.71 -7.99
N GLY A 522 20.59 12.15 -9.06
CA GLY A 522 21.07 10.88 -9.65
C GLY A 522 20.72 9.62 -8.86
N LEU A 523 19.86 9.72 -7.85
CA LEU A 523 19.37 8.58 -7.08
C LEU A 523 18.23 7.83 -7.79
N VAL A 524 17.55 8.48 -8.71
CA VAL A 524 16.49 7.94 -9.59
C VAL A 524 16.84 8.29 -11.03
N ASP A 525 16.59 7.38 -11.98
CA ASP A 525 16.92 7.61 -13.39
C ASP A 525 15.79 8.33 -14.13
N HIS A 526 14.55 7.95 -13.86
CA HIS A 526 13.40 8.44 -14.61
C HIS A 526 12.22 8.72 -13.70
N LEU A 527 11.45 9.77 -14.06
CA LEU A 527 10.14 10.00 -13.49
C LEU A 527 9.08 9.33 -14.36
N GLY A 528 8.21 8.53 -13.76
CA GLY A 528 7.14 7.84 -14.45
C GLY A 528 6.46 6.78 -13.59
N SER A 529 5.44 6.18 -14.18
CA SER A 529 4.57 5.17 -13.58
C SER A 529 5.19 3.75 -13.66
N LEU A 530 4.51 2.76 -13.08
CA LEU A 530 4.83 1.36 -13.28
C LEU A 530 4.80 0.97 -14.77
N ARG A 531 3.83 1.48 -15.55
CA ARG A 531 3.71 1.20 -16.97
C ARG A 531 4.92 1.71 -17.76
N ASP A 532 5.45 2.87 -17.40
CA ASP A 532 6.66 3.41 -18.03
C ASP A 532 7.88 2.54 -17.73
N ALA A 533 8.03 2.07 -16.50
CA ALA A 533 9.06 1.12 -16.10
C ALA A 533 8.94 -0.22 -16.85
N VAL A 534 7.72 -0.73 -17.01
CA VAL A 534 7.44 -1.95 -17.81
C VAL A 534 7.77 -1.73 -19.27
N SER A 535 7.39 -0.58 -19.84
CA SER A 535 7.71 -0.24 -21.24
C SER A 535 9.23 -0.16 -21.47
N SER A 536 9.97 0.41 -20.52
CA SER A 536 11.44 0.45 -20.58
C SER A 536 12.05 -0.96 -20.49
N ALA A 537 11.57 -1.79 -19.55
CA ALA A 537 12.02 -3.19 -19.44
C ALA A 537 11.73 -3.99 -20.72
N ALA A 538 10.54 -3.80 -21.32
CA ALA A 538 10.13 -4.43 -22.56
C ALA A 538 11.04 -4.04 -23.73
N ALA A 539 11.30 -2.74 -23.90
CA ALA A 539 12.17 -2.23 -24.95
C ALA A 539 13.60 -2.83 -24.90
N ARG A 540 14.12 -3.10 -23.70
CA ARG A 540 15.46 -3.71 -23.51
C ARG A 540 15.56 -5.13 -24.02
N VAL A 541 14.43 -5.85 -24.12
CA VAL A 541 14.39 -7.26 -24.53
C VAL A 541 13.58 -7.49 -25.81
N GLY A 542 13.19 -6.41 -26.51
CA GLY A 542 12.46 -6.48 -27.79
C GLY A 542 11.01 -6.96 -27.65
N LEU A 543 10.36 -6.69 -26.50
CA LEU A 543 8.99 -7.04 -26.20
C LEU A 543 8.11 -5.76 -26.09
N ASN A 544 6.80 -5.95 -25.95
CA ASN A 544 5.84 -4.89 -25.69
C ASN A 544 5.46 -4.86 -24.20
N ALA A 545 4.98 -3.72 -23.72
CA ALA A 545 4.51 -3.60 -22.34
C ALA A 545 3.32 -4.55 -22.03
N ASP A 546 2.54 -4.89 -23.04
CA ASP A 546 1.39 -5.78 -22.91
C ASP A 546 1.79 -7.29 -22.76
N ASP A 547 3.07 -7.63 -22.99
CA ASP A 547 3.64 -8.95 -22.70
C ASP A 547 4.00 -9.13 -21.21
N ALA A 548 3.63 -8.19 -20.34
CA ALA A 548 3.94 -8.23 -18.92
C ALA A 548 2.95 -9.11 -18.13
N ILE A 549 3.47 -9.85 -17.16
CA ILE A 549 2.69 -10.69 -16.26
C ILE A 549 3.07 -10.45 -14.79
N TYR A 550 2.09 -10.48 -13.91
CA TYR A 550 2.33 -10.44 -12.47
C TYR A 550 2.76 -11.81 -11.95
N LEU A 551 3.89 -11.83 -11.26
CA LEU A 551 4.42 -13.03 -10.60
C LEU A 551 4.06 -12.94 -9.11
N GLN A 552 3.27 -13.90 -8.65
CA GLN A 552 2.81 -13.97 -7.26
C GLN A 552 3.12 -15.35 -6.67
N ASN A 553 3.18 -15.43 -5.34
CA ASN A 553 3.28 -16.72 -4.66
C ASN A 553 1.92 -17.43 -4.74
N GLU A 554 1.91 -18.62 -5.30
CA GLU A 554 0.73 -19.49 -5.23
C GLU A 554 0.53 -19.90 -3.77
N LYS A 555 -0.63 -19.63 -3.21
CA LYS A 555 -1.01 -20.18 -1.90
C LYS A 555 -1.30 -21.67 -2.08
N SER A 556 -0.49 -22.52 -1.47
CA SER A 556 -0.77 -23.94 -1.46
C SER A 556 -2.04 -24.23 -0.64
N THR A 557 -2.72 -25.34 -0.95
CA THR A 557 -3.88 -25.82 -0.16
C THR A 557 -3.49 -26.04 1.31
N ALA A 558 -2.23 -26.39 1.58
CA ALA A 558 -1.69 -26.54 2.94
C ALA A 558 -1.54 -25.20 3.66
N ASP A 559 -1.13 -24.13 2.97
CA ASP A 559 -1.07 -22.78 3.53
C ASP A 559 -2.48 -22.28 3.88
N PHE A 560 -3.47 -22.59 3.04
CA PHE A 560 -4.87 -22.27 3.28
C PHE A 560 -5.44 -22.99 4.52
N ILE A 561 -5.21 -24.30 4.63
CA ILE A 561 -5.63 -25.08 5.82
C ILE A 561 -4.89 -24.56 7.06
N GLY A 562 -3.62 -24.21 6.94
CA GLY A 562 -2.82 -23.60 8.01
C GLY A 562 -3.36 -22.24 8.47
N ASP A 563 -3.84 -21.41 7.55
CA ASP A 563 -4.46 -20.10 7.85
C ASP A 563 -5.83 -20.25 8.51
N ILE A 564 -6.63 -21.24 8.09
CA ILE A 564 -7.89 -21.61 8.76
C ILE A 564 -7.61 -22.12 10.19
N MET A 565 -6.64 -23.03 10.37
CA MET A 565 -6.31 -23.60 11.67
C MET A 565 -5.69 -22.59 12.62
N LYS A 566 -4.96 -21.59 12.13
CA LYS A 566 -4.35 -20.52 12.95
C LYS A 566 -5.33 -19.38 13.28
N GLY A 567 -6.59 -19.47 12.89
CA GLY A 567 -7.64 -18.51 13.25
C GLY A 567 -7.44 -17.09 12.68
N ARG A 568 -6.54 -16.91 11.74
CA ARG A 568 -6.17 -15.57 11.24
C ARG A 568 -7.13 -14.95 10.21
N GLN A 569 -7.98 -15.76 9.56
CA GLN A 569 -9.05 -15.29 8.64
C GLN A 569 -10.09 -16.41 8.40
N GLY A 570 -10.55 -17.10 9.41
CA GLY A 570 -11.49 -18.21 9.27
C GLY A 570 -12.91 -17.84 9.64
N VAL A 571 -13.86 -18.61 9.13
CA VAL A 571 -15.30 -18.60 9.45
C VAL A 571 -15.57 -18.48 10.96
N PHE A 572 -14.67 -19.00 11.81
CA PHE A 572 -14.71 -18.84 13.26
C PHE A 572 -14.44 -17.39 13.72
N GLY A 573 -13.53 -16.66 13.07
CA GLY A 573 -13.25 -15.26 13.40
C GLY A 573 -14.43 -14.36 13.02
N THR A 574 -15.06 -14.63 11.89
CA THR A 574 -16.26 -13.90 11.43
C THR A 574 -17.49 -14.24 12.28
N LEU A 575 -17.65 -15.50 12.69
CA LEU A 575 -18.69 -15.89 13.66
C LEU A 575 -18.46 -15.27 15.05
N LEU A 576 -17.21 -15.24 15.54
CA LEU A 576 -16.90 -14.59 16.83
C LEU A 576 -17.11 -13.06 16.79
N SER A 577 -16.83 -12.41 15.64
CA SER A 577 -17.06 -10.98 15.48
C SER A 577 -18.54 -10.58 15.53
N HIS A 578 -19.45 -11.50 15.19
CA HIS A 578 -20.90 -11.29 15.35
C HIS A 578 -21.37 -11.36 16.80
N PHE A 579 -20.62 -12.04 17.67
CA PHE A 579 -20.95 -12.21 19.11
C PHE A 579 -20.19 -11.25 20.03
N LEU A 580 -19.15 -10.56 19.55
CA LEU A 580 -18.39 -9.59 20.33
C LEU A 580 -18.87 -8.15 20.06
N PRO A 581 -19.02 -7.31 21.11
CA PRO A 581 -19.35 -5.90 20.92
C PRO A 581 -18.32 -5.19 20.01
N LYS A 582 -18.77 -4.32 19.11
CA LYS A 582 -17.90 -3.56 18.19
C LYS A 582 -16.75 -2.81 18.90
N SER A 583 -16.95 -2.40 20.15
CA SER A 583 -15.94 -1.78 21.00
C SER A 583 -14.73 -2.67 21.30
N CYS A 584 -14.90 -4.00 21.40
CA CYS A 584 -13.79 -4.93 21.63
C CYS A 584 -12.96 -5.14 20.35
N LEU A 585 -13.61 -5.13 19.17
CA LEU A 585 -12.93 -5.23 17.87
C LEU A 585 -12.06 -4.00 17.58
N THR A 586 -12.55 -2.81 17.91
CA THR A 586 -11.79 -1.55 17.75
C THR A 586 -10.57 -1.49 18.68
N ILE A 587 -10.68 -2.03 19.90
CA ILE A 587 -9.54 -2.11 20.83
C ILE A 587 -8.49 -3.12 20.34
N THR A 588 -8.90 -4.27 19.81
CA THR A 588 -7.95 -5.27 19.26
C THR A 588 -7.28 -4.78 17.97
N GLN A 589 -7.99 -4.07 17.10
CA GLN A 589 -7.40 -3.43 15.91
C GLN A 589 -6.45 -2.29 16.27
N ASN A 590 -6.79 -1.47 17.27
CA ASN A 590 -5.90 -0.41 17.75
C ASN A 590 -4.68 -0.95 18.50
N LEU A 591 -4.82 -2.05 19.26
CA LEU A 591 -3.69 -2.75 19.88
C LEU A 591 -2.78 -3.40 18.84
N GLN A 592 -3.32 -4.01 17.78
CA GLN A 592 -2.53 -4.53 16.65
C GLN A 592 -1.77 -3.44 15.90
N ASN A 593 -2.35 -2.25 15.77
CA ASN A 593 -1.66 -1.09 15.19
C ASN A 593 -0.59 -0.50 16.14
N THR A 594 -0.72 -0.68 17.45
CA THR A 594 0.27 -0.24 18.45
C THR A 594 1.39 -1.27 18.65
N GLU A 595 1.12 -2.57 18.48
CA GLU A 595 2.14 -3.61 18.44
C GLU A 595 3.18 -3.40 17.33
N THR A 596 2.82 -2.69 16.26
CA THR A 596 3.74 -2.38 15.14
C THR A 596 4.93 -1.52 15.56
N VAL A 597 4.88 -0.80 16.65
CA VAL A 597 5.96 0.12 17.06
C VAL A 597 7.01 -0.55 17.96
N PHE A 598 6.63 -1.52 18.80
CA PHE A 598 7.52 -2.09 19.81
C PHE A 598 8.09 -3.48 19.50
N PHE A 599 7.52 -4.26 18.58
CA PHE A 599 7.82 -5.69 18.44
C PHE A 599 8.46 -6.14 17.12
N HIS A 600 8.83 -5.20 16.22
CA HIS A 600 9.38 -5.56 14.91
C HIS A 600 10.92 -5.53 14.81
N PHE A 601 11.62 -5.50 15.93
CA PHE A 601 13.07 -5.62 15.94
C PHE A 601 13.50 -7.09 15.78
N LYS A 602 13.38 -7.63 14.55
CA LYS A 602 13.70 -9.04 14.23
C LYS A 602 14.93 -9.22 13.33
N ASP A 603 15.73 -8.18 13.14
CA ASP A 603 16.99 -8.35 12.40
C ASP A 603 17.96 -9.19 13.24
N PRO A 604 18.63 -10.22 12.65
CA PRO A 604 19.56 -11.09 13.37
C PRO A 604 20.74 -10.34 14.03
N GLN A 605 21.11 -9.19 13.47
CA GLN A 605 22.19 -8.32 13.99
C GLN A 605 21.66 -7.09 14.72
N ASN A 606 20.31 -6.94 14.84
CA ASN A 606 19.62 -5.75 15.33
C ASN A 606 19.97 -4.47 14.56
N LEU A 607 20.22 -4.60 13.26
CA LEU A 607 20.53 -3.49 12.36
C LEU A 607 19.35 -3.21 11.44
N TYR A 608 18.89 -1.97 11.45
CA TYR A 608 17.71 -1.56 10.73
C TYR A 608 18.01 -0.44 9.77
N ILE A 609 17.58 -0.64 8.55
CA ILE A 609 17.51 0.35 7.49
C ILE A 609 16.02 0.57 7.22
N HIS A 610 15.41 1.39 8.08
CA HIS A 610 13.99 1.68 8.02
C HIS A 610 13.74 3.19 8.06
N SER A 611 12.74 3.62 7.31
CA SER A 611 12.21 4.98 7.34
C SER A 611 10.77 4.93 7.84
N LEU A 612 10.50 5.46 9.03
CA LEU A 612 9.14 5.54 9.57
C LEU A 612 8.35 6.70 8.92
N LEU A 613 8.33 6.74 7.58
CA LEU A 613 7.59 7.73 6.80
C LEU A 613 6.08 7.39 6.66
N GLY A 614 5.62 6.31 7.29
CA GLY A 614 4.21 5.98 7.37
C GLY A 614 3.44 7.05 8.16
N GLY A 615 2.58 7.81 7.49
CA GLY A 615 1.76 8.84 8.13
C GLY A 615 1.88 10.24 7.53
N VAL A 616 2.35 10.36 6.29
CA VAL A 616 2.12 11.56 5.49
C VAL A 616 0.65 11.56 5.07
N ASN A 617 -0.05 12.45 5.73
CA ASN A 617 -1.47 12.52 5.92
C ASN A 617 -2.46 12.59 4.92
N ARG A 618 -3.30 12.09 5.39
CA ARG A 618 -4.79 12.01 5.40
C ARG A 618 -5.43 13.35 5.18
#